data_057ad16a5407eaeef1e42cb56ea5e7fe
#
_entry.id   057ad16a5407eaeef1e42cb56ea5e7fe
#
_cell.length_a   1.000
_cell.length_b   1.000
_cell.length_c   1.000
_cell.angle_alpha   90.00
_cell.angle_beta   90.00
_cell.angle_gamma   90.00
#
_symmetry.space_group_name_H-M   'P 1'
#
loop_
_entity.id
_entity.type
_entity.pdbx_description
1 polymer ?
#
loop_
_entity_poly.entity_id
_entity_poly.type
_entity_poly.pdbx_seq_one_letter_code
_entity_poly.pdbx_strand_id
1 'polypeptide(L)'
;MERAIRDHGATAVAATNFSLGVALFGRLVETAVALFGPLEDFDPYLLEWHRRGKRDRPSGTATDLAARIVAGHPRLGDRDDLEVVSIRAGSSPGMHLVGFDAAGETVELRLTARDRSAYAAGILAAGDWLTRAPREPGIHAFDPIVDELIARRPIAA
;
A
#
# COMPACT_ATOMS: atom_id res chain seq x y z
N MET A 1 -7.08 22.41 5.46
CA MET A 1 -7.41 21.36 6.43
C MET A 1 -6.26 21.11 7.41
N GLU A 2 -5.07 20.78 6.95
CA GLU A 2 -3.89 20.50 7.82
C GLU A 2 -3.55 21.66 8.77
N ARG A 3 -3.52 22.91 8.25
CA ARG A 3 -3.31 24.11 9.07
C ARG A 3 -4.35 24.24 10.18
N ALA A 4 -5.63 24.05 9.89
CA ALA A 4 -6.68 24.13 10.88
C ALA A 4 -6.53 23.04 11.98
N ILE A 5 -6.10 21.83 11.62
CA ILE A 5 -5.82 20.75 12.58
C ILE A 5 -4.70 21.19 13.53
N ARG A 6 -3.60 21.71 13.02
CA ARG A 6 -2.48 22.20 13.84
C ARG A 6 -2.85 23.40 14.71
N ASP A 7 -3.54 24.40 14.14
CA ASP A 7 -3.92 25.62 14.83
C ASP A 7 -4.85 25.35 16.02
N HIS A 8 -5.61 24.24 15.99
CA HIS A 8 -6.50 23.82 17.10
C HIS A 8 -5.89 22.72 17.99
N GLY A 9 -4.61 22.40 17.84
CA GLY A 9 -3.95 21.36 18.61
C GLY A 9 -4.52 19.96 18.40
N ALA A 10 -5.22 19.74 17.27
CA ALA A 10 -5.87 18.48 16.95
C ALA A 10 -4.91 17.50 16.26
N THR A 11 -5.22 16.21 16.36
CA THR A 11 -4.46 15.13 15.73
C THR A 11 -5.38 14.29 14.85
N ALA A 12 -4.92 13.92 13.67
CA ALA A 12 -5.66 13.07 12.74
C ALA A 12 -4.73 12.04 12.10
N VAL A 13 -5.31 10.93 11.62
CA VAL A 13 -4.60 9.95 10.77
C VAL A 13 -5.22 9.98 9.39
N ALA A 14 -4.40 10.03 8.36
CA ALA A 14 -4.83 9.99 6.97
C ALA A 14 -4.10 8.89 6.20
N ALA A 15 -4.83 8.19 5.32
CA ALA A 15 -4.30 7.18 4.42
C ALA A 15 -5.17 7.09 3.15
N THR A 16 -4.59 6.64 2.06
CA THR A 16 -5.33 6.26 0.86
C THR A 16 -6.17 5.00 1.09
N ASN A 17 -5.75 4.17 2.05
CA ASN A 17 -6.39 2.91 2.43
C ASN A 17 -6.04 2.55 3.88
N PHE A 18 -7.05 2.24 4.71
CA PHE A 18 -6.88 1.84 6.11
C PHE A 18 -6.81 0.31 6.30
N SER A 19 -6.75 -0.49 5.23
CA SER A 19 -6.58 -1.93 5.37
C SER A 19 -5.17 -2.28 5.85
N LEU A 20 -5.07 -2.97 6.98
CA LEU A 20 -3.79 -3.52 7.46
C LEU A 20 -3.16 -4.45 6.42
N GLY A 21 -3.98 -5.25 5.72
CA GLY A 21 -3.50 -6.13 4.65
C GLY A 21 -2.87 -5.35 3.49
N VAL A 22 -3.42 -4.19 3.11
CA VAL A 22 -2.85 -3.33 2.06
C VAL A 22 -1.53 -2.72 2.53
N ALA A 23 -1.46 -2.20 3.76
CA ALA A 23 -0.24 -1.63 4.31
C ALA A 23 0.89 -2.68 4.40
N LEU A 24 0.59 -3.88 4.91
CA LEU A 24 1.55 -5.00 4.98
C LEU A 24 1.96 -5.48 3.58
N PHE A 25 1.03 -5.52 2.64
CA PHE A 25 1.32 -5.84 1.25
C PHE A 25 2.30 -4.84 0.62
N GLY A 26 2.17 -3.55 0.92
CA GLY A 26 3.14 -2.53 0.52
C GLY A 26 4.55 -2.84 1.03
N ARG A 27 4.70 -3.30 2.30
CA ARG A 27 6.01 -3.72 2.85
C ARG A 27 6.59 -4.94 2.14
N LEU A 28 5.74 -5.92 1.81
CA LEU A 28 6.18 -7.10 1.03
C LEU A 28 6.64 -6.68 -0.37
N VAL A 29 5.96 -5.75 -1.01
CA VAL A 29 6.35 -5.21 -2.31
C VAL A 29 7.69 -4.47 -2.23
N GLU A 30 7.90 -3.60 -1.23
CA GLU A 30 9.18 -2.93 -0.99
C GLU A 30 10.32 -3.94 -0.79
N THR A 31 10.08 -5.00 -0.03
CA THR A 31 11.04 -6.08 0.18
C THR A 31 11.34 -6.82 -1.13
N ALA A 32 10.31 -7.15 -1.91
CA ALA A 32 10.49 -7.82 -3.19
C ALA A 32 11.27 -6.93 -4.18
N VAL A 33 10.96 -5.64 -4.25
CA VAL A 33 11.72 -4.68 -5.08
C VAL A 33 13.19 -4.64 -4.69
N ALA A 34 13.50 -4.64 -3.38
CA ALA A 34 14.89 -4.64 -2.90
C ALA A 34 15.64 -5.93 -3.27
N LEU A 35 14.92 -7.07 -3.38
CA LEU A 35 15.52 -8.36 -3.74
C LEU A 35 15.66 -8.53 -5.26
N PHE A 36 14.62 -8.22 -6.03
CA PHE A 36 14.56 -8.46 -7.48
C PHE A 36 15.11 -7.29 -8.30
N GLY A 37 14.97 -6.04 -7.83
CA GLY A 37 15.38 -4.85 -8.56
C GLY A 37 16.84 -4.82 -9.00
N PRO A 38 17.83 -5.31 -8.21
CA PRO A 38 19.22 -5.41 -8.64
C PRO A 38 19.47 -6.47 -9.73
N LEU A 39 18.54 -7.40 -9.94
CA LEU A 39 18.68 -8.48 -10.94
C LEU A 39 18.17 -7.97 -12.30
N GLU A 40 19.07 -7.86 -13.29
CA GLU A 40 18.76 -7.25 -14.59
C GLU A 40 17.71 -8.03 -15.41
N ASP A 41 17.61 -9.34 -15.19
CA ASP A 41 16.69 -10.21 -15.91
C ASP A 41 15.23 -10.10 -15.44
N PHE A 42 14.97 -9.50 -14.28
CA PHE A 42 13.61 -9.37 -13.73
C PHE A 42 13.02 -8.00 -14.01
N ASP A 43 11.90 -8.00 -14.75
CA ASP A 43 11.13 -6.80 -15.04
C ASP A 43 9.89 -6.73 -14.12
N PRO A 44 9.70 -5.62 -13.39
CA PRO A 44 8.52 -5.44 -12.55
C PRO A 44 7.31 -4.99 -13.36
N TYR A 45 6.11 -5.44 -12.95
CA TYR A 45 4.84 -4.94 -13.44
C TYR A 45 3.79 -4.90 -12.34
N LEU A 46 2.75 -4.08 -12.53
CA LEU A 46 1.62 -3.96 -11.62
C LEU A 46 0.30 -4.13 -12.37
N LEU A 47 -0.56 -5.03 -11.88
CA LEU A 47 -1.91 -5.21 -12.39
C LEU A 47 -2.92 -4.99 -11.27
N GLU A 48 -3.98 -4.22 -11.55
CA GLU A 48 -5.12 -4.08 -10.65
C GLU A 48 -6.44 -4.42 -11.31
N TRP A 49 -7.36 -5.02 -10.54
CA TRP A 49 -8.70 -5.31 -11.02
C TRP A 49 -9.74 -4.84 -10.01
N HIS A 50 -10.67 -3.98 -10.48
CA HIS A 50 -11.78 -3.48 -9.70
C HIS A 50 -13.11 -3.61 -10.48
N ARG A 51 -14.20 -3.45 -9.75
CA ARG A 51 -15.56 -3.44 -10.32
C ARG A 51 -15.66 -2.45 -11.48
N ARG A 52 -16.56 -2.74 -12.44
CA ARG A 52 -16.80 -1.94 -13.65
C ARG A 52 -17.00 -0.44 -13.38
N GLY A 53 -17.72 -0.08 -12.33
CA GLY A 53 -18.07 1.31 -12.02
C GLY A 53 -17.01 2.11 -11.26
N LYS A 54 -15.79 1.58 -11.01
CA LYS A 54 -14.70 2.37 -10.40
C LYS A 54 -14.08 3.29 -11.44
N ARG A 55 -14.09 4.61 -11.17
CA ARG A 55 -13.71 5.63 -12.16
C ARG A 55 -12.21 5.89 -12.24
N ASP A 56 -11.54 5.95 -11.09
CA ASP A 56 -10.09 6.21 -11.01
C ASP A 56 -9.28 5.06 -11.62
N ARG A 57 -8.31 5.40 -12.47
CA ARG A 57 -7.36 4.49 -13.13
C ARG A 57 -5.98 5.15 -13.22
N PRO A 58 -4.97 4.59 -12.57
CA PRO A 58 -5.04 3.51 -11.59
C PRO A 58 -5.79 3.92 -10.31
N SER A 59 -6.11 2.94 -9.45
CA SER A 59 -6.66 3.21 -8.12
C SER A 59 -5.62 3.87 -7.20
N GLY A 60 -6.08 4.51 -6.11
CA GLY A 60 -5.16 5.09 -5.12
C GLY A 60 -4.15 4.07 -4.57
N THR A 61 -4.59 2.83 -4.30
CA THR A 61 -3.69 1.74 -3.86
C THR A 61 -2.67 1.36 -4.94
N ALA A 62 -3.10 1.24 -6.20
CA ALA A 62 -2.17 0.95 -7.30
C ALA A 62 -1.17 2.09 -7.53
N THR A 63 -1.61 3.35 -7.36
CA THR A 63 -0.73 4.52 -7.44
C THR A 63 0.34 4.49 -6.33
N ASP A 64 -0.05 4.16 -5.10
CA ASP A 64 0.88 4.04 -3.98
C ASP A 64 1.88 2.88 -4.19
N LEU A 65 1.39 1.70 -4.62
CA LEU A 65 2.26 0.56 -4.94
C LEU A 65 3.25 0.88 -6.06
N ALA A 66 2.81 1.54 -7.13
CA ALA A 66 3.68 1.97 -8.23
C ALA A 66 4.77 2.94 -7.73
N ALA A 67 4.40 3.90 -6.86
CA ALA A 67 5.37 4.82 -6.28
C ALA A 67 6.43 4.08 -5.43
N ARG A 68 6.05 3.06 -4.64
CA ARG A 68 6.97 2.24 -3.85
C ARG A 68 7.90 1.41 -4.75
N ILE A 69 7.37 0.85 -5.84
CA ILE A 69 8.18 0.08 -6.81
C ILE A 69 9.23 0.99 -7.43
N VAL A 70 8.82 2.13 -7.98
CA VAL A 70 9.74 3.07 -8.64
C VAL A 70 10.79 3.60 -7.66
N ALA A 71 10.39 3.99 -6.45
CA ALA A 71 11.32 4.53 -5.44
C ALA A 71 12.40 3.53 -5.00
N GLY A 72 12.09 2.24 -5.00
CA GLY A 72 13.03 1.19 -4.57
C GLY A 72 13.79 0.52 -5.72
N HIS A 73 13.37 0.69 -6.97
CA HIS A 73 13.93 -0.03 -8.11
C HIS A 73 15.06 0.76 -8.79
N PRO A 74 16.28 0.22 -8.90
CA PRO A 74 17.46 1.00 -9.33
C PRO A 74 17.43 1.43 -10.81
N ARG A 75 16.59 0.80 -11.65
CA ARG A 75 16.52 1.06 -13.09
C ARG A 75 15.28 1.83 -13.54
N LEU A 76 14.29 2.04 -12.67
CA LEU A 76 13.11 2.83 -12.98
C LEU A 76 13.35 4.29 -12.57
N GLY A 77 13.31 5.20 -13.51
CA GLY A 77 13.52 6.64 -13.28
C GLY A 77 12.24 7.35 -12.83
N ASP A 78 11.11 6.94 -13.37
CA ASP A 78 9.80 7.49 -13.04
C ASP A 78 8.70 6.44 -13.17
N ARG A 79 7.45 6.89 -13.02
CA ARG A 79 6.29 6.00 -13.04
C ARG A 79 5.98 5.46 -14.43
N ASP A 80 6.35 6.16 -15.47
CA ASP A 80 6.04 5.77 -16.86
C ASP A 80 6.94 4.61 -17.33
N ASP A 81 8.02 4.35 -16.59
CA ASP A 81 8.89 3.17 -16.81
C ASP A 81 8.28 1.88 -16.26
N LEU A 82 7.24 1.96 -15.41
CA LEU A 82 6.56 0.79 -14.83
C LEU A 82 5.24 0.51 -15.56
N GLU A 83 5.08 -0.69 -16.12
CA GLU A 83 3.80 -1.11 -16.69
C GLU A 83 2.74 -1.27 -15.58
N VAL A 84 1.65 -0.47 -15.67
CA VAL A 84 0.53 -0.49 -14.72
C VAL A 84 -0.78 -0.75 -15.46
N VAL A 85 -1.32 -1.96 -15.33
CA VAL A 85 -2.55 -2.37 -15.98
C VAL A 85 -3.75 -2.26 -15.04
N SER A 86 -4.79 -1.54 -15.46
CA SER A 86 -6.04 -1.39 -14.71
C SER A 86 -7.21 -2.10 -15.41
N ILE A 87 -7.75 -3.16 -14.80
CA ILE A 87 -8.96 -3.85 -15.25
C ILE A 87 -10.18 -3.28 -14.52
N ARG A 88 -11.25 -2.99 -15.28
CA ARG A 88 -12.57 -2.54 -14.78
C ARG A 88 -13.65 -3.45 -15.35
N ALA A 89 -13.95 -4.54 -14.62
CA ALA A 89 -14.91 -5.55 -15.05
C ALA A 89 -15.58 -6.22 -13.85
N GLY A 90 -16.82 -6.71 -14.02
CA GLY A 90 -17.56 -7.44 -13.00
C GLY A 90 -17.76 -6.63 -11.71
N SER A 91 -17.67 -7.32 -10.57
CA SER A 91 -17.96 -6.81 -9.22
C SER A 91 -16.77 -6.90 -8.26
N SER A 92 -15.54 -7.17 -8.74
CA SER A 92 -14.35 -7.29 -7.89
C SER A 92 -14.20 -6.08 -6.96
N PRO A 93 -14.11 -6.28 -5.64
CA PRO A 93 -13.89 -5.19 -4.68
C PRO A 93 -12.53 -4.51 -4.85
N GLY A 94 -11.51 -5.28 -5.27
CA GLY A 94 -10.16 -4.86 -5.54
C GLY A 94 -9.18 -6.02 -5.48
N MET A 95 -8.36 -6.15 -6.51
CA MET A 95 -7.22 -7.06 -6.55
C MET A 95 -6.01 -6.27 -7.04
N HIS A 96 -4.87 -6.49 -6.44
CA HIS A 96 -3.58 -5.94 -6.85
C HIS A 96 -2.58 -7.09 -6.95
N LEU A 97 -1.82 -7.10 -8.03
CA LEU A 97 -0.79 -8.08 -8.30
C LEU A 97 0.47 -7.32 -8.73
N VAL A 98 1.56 -7.56 -8.04
CA VAL A 98 2.89 -7.10 -8.41
C VAL A 98 3.68 -8.31 -8.84
N GLY A 99 4.18 -8.30 -10.07
CA GLY A 99 5.00 -9.36 -10.64
C GLY A 99 6.41 -8.90 -10.95
N PHE A 100 7.33 -9.85 -10.96
CA PHE A 100 8.70 -9.73 -11.42
C PHE A 100 8.91 -10.87 -12.42
N ASP A 101 9.02 -10.54 -13.69
CA ASP A 101 9.09 -11.50 -14.78
C ASP A 101 10.51 -11.64 -15.34
N ALA A 102 10.94 -12.86 -15.59
CA ALA A 102 12.19 -13.20 -16.24
C ALA A 102 11.96 -14.32 -17.27
N ALA A 103 12.91 -14.55 -18.17
CA ALA A 103 12.77 -15.52 -19.27
C ALA A 103 12.42 -16.95 -18.81
N GLY A 104 12.78 -17.34 -17.60
CA GLY A 104 12.58 -18.69 -17.07
C GLY A 104 11.50 -18.82 -16.00
N GLU A 105 11.06 -17.71 -15.41
CA GLU A 105 10.13 -17.73 -14.28
C GLU A 105 9.47 -16.36 -14.03
N THR A 106 8.33 -16.38 -13.38
CA THR A 106 7.63 -15.18 -12.92
C THR A 106 7.33 -15.32 -11.42
N VAL A 107 7.63 -14.30 -10.64
CA VAL A 107 7.28 -14.24 -9.22
C VAL A 107 6.16 -13.21 -9.05
N GLU A 108 5.04 -13.63 -8.45
CA GLU A 108 3.87 -12.78 -8.24
C GLU A 108 3.50 -12.65 -6.77
N LEU A 109 3.30 -11.42 -6.33
CA LEU A 109 2.66 -11.07 -5.07
C LEU A 109 1.24 -10.61 -5.34
N ARG A 110 0.26 -11.24 -4.70
CA ARG A 110 -1.15 -10.92 -4.94
C ARG A 110 -1.93 -10.64 -3.67
N LEU A 111 -2.63 -9.51 -3.65
CA LEU A 111 -3.61 -9.13 -2.64
C LEU A 111 -4.99 -9.08 -3.28
N THR A 112 -5.97 -9.78 -2.70
CA THR A 112 -7.37 -9.71 -3.13
C THR A 112 -8.24 -9.30 -1.94
N ALA A 113 -8.86 -8.12 -2.03
CA ALA A 113 -9.90 -7.72 -1.10
C ALA A 113 -11.16 -8.57 -1.35
N ARG A 114 -11.83 -9.01 -0.28
CA ARG A 114 -13.11 -9.72 -0.37
C ARG A 114 -14.27 -8.75 -0.24
N ASP A 115 -14.16 -7.82 0.70
CA ASP A 115 -15.13 -6.77 0.97
C ASP A 115 -14.47 -5.58 1.69
N ARG A 116 -15.27 -4.67 2.23
CA ARG A 116 -14.78 -3.47 2.93
C ARG A 116 -14.50 -3.70 4.43
N SER A 117 -14.78 -4.86 4.98
CA SER A 117 -14.51 -5.16 6.39
C SER A 117 -13.01 -5.08 6.74
N ALA A 118 -12.15 -5.30 5.74
CA ALA A 118 -10.71 -5.15 5.88
C ALA A 118 -10.26 -3.76 6.39
N TYR A 119 -11.07 -2.71 6.17
CA TYR A 119 -10.77 -1.36 6.68
C TYR A 119 -11.03 -1.20 8.18
N ALA A 120 -11.98 -1.97 8.75
CA ALA A 120 -12.40 -1.79 10.13
C ALA A 120 -11.26 -2.00 11.12
N ALA A 121 -10.47 -3.04 10.95
CA ALA A 121 -9.33 -3.33 11.82
C ALA A 121 -8.28 -2.20 11.81
N GLY A 122 -7.96 -1.66 10.64
CA GLY A 122 -7.00 -0.57 10.52
C GLY A 122 -7.53 0.77 11.05
N ILE A 123 -8.83 1.07 10.85
CA ILE A 123 -9.45 2.27 11.44
C ILE A 123 -9.43 2.19 12.96
N LEU A 124 -9.78 1.03 13.54
CA LEU A 124 -9.72 0.82 14.98
C LEU A 124 -8.29 0.93 15.51
N ALA A 125 -7.31 0.38 14.80
CA ALA A 125 -5.90 0.49 15.15
C ALA A 125 -5.41 1.95 15.14
N ALA A 126 -5.82 2.74 14.14
CA ALA A 126 -5.50 4.16 14.05
C ALA A 126 -6.17 4.96 15.20
N GLY A 127 -7.44 4.66 15.53
CA GLY A 127 -8.16 5.27 16.63
C GLY A 127 -7.53 4.96 17.99
N ASP A 128 -7.17 3.72 18.23
CA ASP A 128 -6.47 3.27 19.43
C ASP A 128 -5.08 3.94 19.54
N TRP A 129 -4.33 4.06 18.45
CA TRP A 129 -3.05 4.77 18.41
C TRP A 129 -3.21 6.25 18.79
N LEU A 130 -4.26 6.93 18.31
CA LEU A 130 -4.54 8.33 18.63
C LEU A 130 -4.87 8.54 20.13
N THR A 131 -5.48 7.55 20.79
CA THR A 131 -6.00 7.69 22.15
C THR A 131 -5.06 7.17 23.23
N ARG A 132 -4.08 6.34 22.89
CA ARG A 132 -3.17 5.71 23.87
C ARG A 132 -2.15 6.65 24.50
N ALA A 133 -1.74 7.69 23.80
CA ALA A 133 -0.76 8.66 24.28
C ALA A 133 -0.95 10.01 23.58
N PRO A 134 -0.52 11.12 24.20
CA PRO A 134 -0.45 12.41 23.54
C PRO A 134 0.36 12.29 22.24
N ARG A 135 -0.12 12.95 21.18
CA ARG A 135 0.52 13.02 19.86
C ARG A 135 0.74 14.47 19.47
N GLU A 136 1.79 14.71 18.72
CA GLU A 136 2.01 16.03 18.12
C GLU A 136 0.81 16.41 17.24
N PRO A 137 0.30 17.67 17.36
CA PRO A 137 -0.78 18.14 16.52
C PRO A 137 -0.44 18.05 15.02
N GLY A 138 -1.36 17.48 14.23
CA GLY A 138 -1.16 17.36 12.79
C GLY A 138 -1.85 16.16 12.18
N ILE A 139 -1.49 15.90 10.91
CA ILE A 139 -1.94 14.73 10.18
C ILE A 139 -0.80 13.71 10.14
N HIS A 140 -1.05 12.53 10.66
CA HIS A 140 -0.11 11.40 10.68
C HIS A 140 -0.45 10.40 9.58
N ALA A 141 0.56 9.84 8.95
CA ALA A 141 0.40 8.75 8.01
C ALA A 141 0.04 7.44 8.74
N PHE A 142 -0.64 6.53 8.06
CA PHE A 142 -1.04 5.24 8.62
C PHE A 142 0.11 4.22 8.68
N ASP A 143 1.06 4.28 7.75
CA ASP A 143 2.17 3.34 7.65
C ASP A 143 3.03 3.24 8.93
N PRO A 144 3.49 4.35 9.56
CA PRO A 144 4.22 4.29 10.83
C PRO A 144 3.42 3.66 11.96
N ILE A 145 2.09 3.80 11.96
CA ILE A 145 1.20 3.16 12.94
C ILE A 145 1.22 1.65 12.76
N VAL A 146 1.20 1.17 11.52
CA VAL A 146 1.31 -0.25 11.19
C VAL A 146 2.67 -0.81 11.64
N ASP A 147 3.76 -0.07 11.44
CA ASP A 147 5.10 -0.46 11.90
C ASP A 147 5.15 -0.60 13.42
N GLU A 148 4.55 0.32 14.18
CA GLU A 148 4.42 0.19 15.63
C GLU A 148 3.59 -1.03 16.06
N LEU A 149 2.53 -1.38 15.31
CA LEU A 149 1.71 -2.57 15.60
C LEU A 149 2.47 -3.87 15.40
N ILE A 150 3.29 -3.94 14.35
CA ILE A 150 4.14 -5.12 14.07
C ILE A 150 5.20 -5.26 15.17
N ALA A 151 5.89 -4.17 15.51
CA ALA A 151 6.96 -4.19 16.53
C ALA A 151 6.47 -4.60 17.91
N ARG A 152 5.18 -4.37 18.25
CA ARG A 152 4.58 -4.74 19.54
C ARG A 152 4.17 -6.20 19.65
N ARG A 153 4.09 -6.93 18.55
CA ARG A 153 3.80 -8.37 18.55
C ARG A 153 5.12 -9.14 18.48
N PRO A 154 5.64 -9.70 19.61
CA PRO A 154 6.74 -10.61 19.52
C PRO A 154 6.31 -11.76 18.60
N ILE A 155 7.12 -12.06 17.59
CA ILE A 155 6.99 -13.29 16.83
C ILE A 155 7.25 -14.39 17.86
N ALA A 156 6.18 -15.09 18.26
CA ALA A 156 6.34 -16.28 19.09
C ALA A 156 7.23 -17.25 18.31
N ALA A 157 8.38 -17.59 18.91
CA ALA A 157 9.33 -18.54 18.36
C ALA A 157 8.73 -19.95 18.38
#